data_583952cb2898ea150c5b9b2a86898eab
#
_entry.id   583952cb2898ea150c5b9b2a86898eab
#
_cell.length_a   1.000
_cell.length_b   1.000
_cell.length_c   1.000
_cell.angle_alpha   90.00
_cell.angle_beta   90.00
_cell.angle_gamma   90.00
#
_symmetry.space_group_name_H-M   'P 1'
#
loop_
_entity.id
_entity.type
_entity.pdbx_description
1 polymer ?
#
loop_
_entity_poly.entity_id
_entity_poly.type
_entity_poly.pdbx_seq_one_letter_code
_entity_poly.pdbx_strand_id
1 'polypeptide(L)'
;MPDSLITKRALASSLKELMKTQPLTKISVGDICEKCGMNRKSFYYHFCDKYDLVNWIFDTEFSEIRNRPDHIANFEDICEYFYSDREFYRSALQITGQNSFRDYFRMQIHPVLEELVGNLFDSEEDTEFLVTFLADGMVSTLIRWLN
;
A
#
# COMPACT_ATOMS: atom_id res chain seq x y z
N MET A 1 -1.14 -22.69 2.11
CA MET A 1 0.13 -23.43 2.12
C MET A 1 1.18 -22.58 2.81
N PRO A 2 1.86 -23.09 3.84
CA PRO A 2 2.95 -22.36 4.51
C PRO A 2 4.01 -21.83 3.54
N ASP A 3 4.35 -22.61 2.54
CA ASP A 3 5.36 -22.27 1.53
C ASP A 3 4.98 -21.02 0.70
N SER A 4 3.70 -20.83 0.41
CA SER A 4 3.22 -19.66 -0.33
C SER A 4 3.44 -18.35 0.43
N LEU A 5 3.19 -18.32 1.73
CA LEU A 5 3.39 -17.12 2.56
C LEU A 5 4.87 -16.82 2.77
N ILE A 6 5.69 -17.86 2.96
CA ILE A 6 7.15 -17.73 3.06
C ILE A 6 7.71 -17.12 1.78
N THR A 7 7.29 -17.62 0.64
CA THR A 7 7.70 -17.10 -0.68
C THR A 7 7.30 -15.64 -0.86
N LYS A 8 6.05 -15.28 -0.56
CA LYS A 8 5.58 -13.89 -0.64
C LYS A 8 6.39 -12.95 0.26
N ARG A 9 6.67 -13.37 1.49
CA ARG A 9 7.48 -12.59 2.44
C ARG A 9 8.93 -12.41 1.98
N ALA A 10 9.54 -13.45 1.39
CA ALA A 10 10.88 -13.35 0.82
C ALA A 10 10.95 -12.35 -0.34
N LEU A 11 9.97 -12.38 -1.24
CA LEU A 11 9.84 -11.43 -2.35
C LEU A 11 9.62 -10.00 -1.82
N ALA A 12 8.77 -9.83 -0.81
CA ALA A 12 8.52 -8.54 -0.17
C ALA A 12 9.77 -7.95 0.49
N SER A 13 10.50 -8.75 1.26
CA SER A 13 11.75 -8.33 1.89
C SER A 13 12.80 -7.93 0.85
N SER A 14 12.90 -8.68 -0.24
CA SER A 14 13.82 -8.39 -1.34
C SER A 14 13.48 -7.07 -2.03
N LEU A 15 12.20 -6.80 -2.29
CA LEU A 15 11.76 -5.53 -2.85
C LEU A 15 12.09 -4.36 -1.92
N LYS A 16 11.76 -4.46 -0.63
CA LYS A 16 12.06 -3.41 0.35
C LYS A 16 13.57 -3.12 0.45
N GLU A 17 14.41 -4.15 0.46
CA GLU A 17 15.86 -3.97 0.47
C GLU A 17 16.38 -3.28 -0.79
N LEU A 18 15.88 -3.64 -1.96
CA LEU A 18 16.24 -2.97 -3.23
C LEU A 18 15.79 -1.50 -3.23
N MET A 19 14.62 -1.19 -2.68
CA MET A 19 14.09 0.17 -2.61
C MET A 19 14.86 1.10 -1.67
N LYS A 20 15.73 0.58 -0.81
CA LYS A 20 16.66 1.40 -0.02
C LYS A 20 17.75 2.06 -0.86
N THR A 21 18.07 1.49 -2.02
CA THR A 21 19.19 1.92 -2.86
C THR A 21 18.77 2.47 -4.22
N GLN A 22 17.55 2.16 -4.67
CA GLN A 22 17.06 2.61 -5.97
C GLN A 22 15.53 2.76 -5.97
N PRO A 23 14.99 3.66 -6.81
CA PRO A 23 13.56 3.86 -6.89
C PRO A 23 12.84 2.65 -7.49
N LEU A 24 11.59 2.44 -7.08
CA LEU A 24 10.74 1.33 -7.56
C LEU A 24 10.66 1.24 -9.09
N THR A 25 10.68 2.38 -9.79
CA THR A 25 10.65 2.42 -11.26
C THR A 25 11.80 1.66 -11.91
N LYS A 26 12.98 1.66 -11.28
CA LYS A 26 14.20 1.01 -11.80
C LYS A 26 14.34 -0.46 -11.39
N ILE A 27 13.54 -0.93 -10.46
CA ILE A 27 13.58 -2.31 -9.98
C ILE A 27 12.73 -3.18 -10.91
N SER A 28 13.33 -4.24 -11.45
CA SER A 28 12.62 -5.26 -12.23
C SER A 28 12.19 -6.46 -11.37
N VAL A 29 11.24 -7.25 -11.88
CA VAL A 29 10.89 -8.54 -11.26
C VAL A 29 12.11 -9.47 -11.21
N GLY A 30 13.00 -9.38 -12.22
CA GLY A 30 14.26 -10.14 -12.23
C GLY A 30 15.16 -9.79 -11.05
N ASP A 31 15.33 -8.50 -10.74
CA ASP A 31 16.15 -8.03 -9.62
C ASP A 31 15.60 -8.54 -8.27
N ILE A 32 14.28 -8.51 -8.11
CA ILE A 32 13.61 -9.01 -6.90
C ILE A 32 13.86 -10.51 -6.74
N CYS A 33 13.69 -11.28 -7.80
CA CYS A 33 13.88 -12.73 -7.80
C CYS A 33 15.35 -13.12 -7.54
N GLU A 34 16.28 -12.45 -8.20
CA GLU A 34 17.72 -12.68 -8.02
C GLU A 34 18.13 -12.46 -6.56
N LYS A 35 17.64 -11.40 -5.94
CA LYS A 35 17.97 -11.07 -4.55
C LYS A 35 17.52 -12.13 -3.54
N CYS A 36 16.40 -12.82 -3.78
CA CYS A 36 15.92 -13.91 -2.90
C CYS A 36 16.21 -15.31 -3.41
N GLY A 37 16.97 -15.46 -4.50
CA GLY A 37 17.31 -16.78 -5.08
C GLY A 37 16.14 -17.52 -5.70
N MET A 38 15.13 -16.78 -6.16
CA MET A 38 13.94 -17.34 -6.80
C MET A 38 13.95 -17.08 -8.32
N ASN A 39 13.14 -17.83 -9.06
CA ASN A 39 12.94 -17.60 -10.47
C ASN A 39 11.68 -16.73 -10.74
N ARG A 40 11.61 -16.13 -11.93
CA ARG A 40 10.47 -15.30 -12.33
C ARG A 40 9.13 -16.05 -12.34
N LYS A 41 9.13 -17.34 -12.60
CA LYS A 41 7.91 -18.17 -12.58
C LYS A 41 7.32 -18.23 -11.18
N SER A 42 8.16 -18.36 -10.16
CA SER A 42 7.72 -18.29 -8.74
C SER A 42 7.12 -16.94 -8.38
N PHE A 43 7.68 -15.85 -8.90
CA PHE A 43 7.09 -14.52 -8.71
C PHE A 43 5.69 -14.43 -9.33
N TYR A 44 5.57 -14.75 -10.61
CA TYR A 44 4.30 -14.63 -11.35
C TYR A 44 3.24 -15.66 -10.94
N TYR A 45 3.60 -16.66 -10.17
CA TYR A 45 2.63 -17.53 -9.51
C TYR A 45 1.86 -16.79 -8.40
N HIS A 46 2.48 -15.80 -7.76
CA HIS A 46 1.93 -15.09 -6.62
C HIS A 46 1.45 -13.67 -6.92
N PHE A 47 2.09 -12.99 -7.87
CA PHE A 47 1.87 -11.57 -8.16
C PHE A 47 1.84 -11.31 -9.67
N CYS A 48 0.94 -10.44 -10.11
CA CYS A 48 0.84 -10.01 -11.50
C CYS A 48 2.06 -9.17 -11.92
N ASP A 49 2.51 -8.29 -11.03
CA ASP A 49 3.64 -7.40 -11.23
C ASP A 49 4.22 -6.92 -9.88
N LYS A 50 5.25 -6.08 -9.93
CA LYS A 50 5.87 -5.52 -8.72
C LYS A 50 4.95 -4.58 -7.95
N TYR A 51 3.98 -3.96 -8.60
CA TYR A 51 3.01 -3.06 -7.96
C TYR A 51 1.97 -3.85 -7.16
N ASP A 52 1.56 -5.00 -7.67
CA ASP A 52 0.74 -5.97 -6.93
C ASP A 52 1.45 -6.46 -5.66
N LEU A 53 2.76 -6.69 -5.73
CA LEU A 53 3.57 -6.99 -4.55
C LEU A 53 3.60 -5.83 -3.53
N VAL A 54 3.72 -4.59 -3.98
CA VAL A 54 3.64 -3.40 -3.09
C VAL A 54 2.29 -3.35 -2.39
N ASN A 55 1.21 -3.55 -3.11
CA ASN A 55 -0.15 -3.55 -2.55
C ASN A 55 -0.33 -4.67 -1.52
N TRP A 56 0.19 -5.86 -1.79
CA TRP A 56 0.18 -6.97 -0.85
C TRP A 56 0.99 -6.69 0.44
N ILE A 57 2.13 -6.01 0.32
CA ILE A 57 2.94 -5.59 1.48
C ILE A 57 2.10 -4.68 2.38
N PHE A 58 1.46 -3.67 1.80
CA PHE A 58 0.58 -2.76 2.55
C PHE A 58 -0.56 -3.52 3.24
N ASP A 59 -1.28 -4.37 2.52
CA ASP A 59 -2.40 -5.14 3.09
C ASP A 59 -1.96 -6.00 4.26
N THR A 60 -0.82 -6.67 4.13
CA THR A 60 -0.32 -7.57 5.16
C THR A 60 0.09 -6.79 6.42
N GLU A 61 0.85 -5.73 6.26
CA GLU A 61 1.37 -4.94 7.38
C GLU A 61 0.29 -4.08 8.04
N PHE A 62 -0.56 -3.44 7.23
CA PHE A 62 -1.63 -2.58 7.74
C PHE A 62 -2.76 -3.37 8.41
N SER A 63 -3.03 -4.60 7.95
CA SER A 63 -4.02 -5.48 8.60
C SER A 63 -3.60 -5.86 10.01
N GLU A 64 -2.31 -6.00 10.28
CA GLU A 64 -1.78 -6.27 11.62
C GLU A 64 -2.05 -5.10 12.57
N ILE A 65 -1.98 -3.88 12.08
CA ILE A 65 -2.29 -2.66 12.85
C ILE A 65 -3.79 -2.56 13.11
N ARG A 66 -4.61 -2.74 12.07
CA ARG A 66 -6.07 -2.64 12.15
C ARG A 66 -6.70 -3.71 13.06
N ASN A 67 -6.12 -4.90 13.12
CA ASN A 67 -6.67 -6.02 13.87
C ASN A 67 -6.18 -6.10 15.33
N ARG A 68 -5.43 -5.12 15.81
CA ARG A 68 -5.03 -5.05 17.24
C ARG A 68 -6.26 -4.80 18.10
N PRO A 69 -6.51 -5.63 19.11
CA PRO A 69 -7.75 -5.55 19.91
C PRO A 69 -7.91 -4.24 20.71
N ASP A 70 -6.84 -3.51 20.93
CA ASP A 70 -6.82 -2.28 21.75
C ASP A 70 -6.84 -0.98 20.92
N HIS A 71 -6.92 -1.10 19.60
CA HIS A 71 -6.84 0.07 18.71
C HIS A 71 -8.03 0.12 17.73
N ILE A 72 -8.89 1.10 17.94
CA ILE A 72 -9.38 1.85 16.79
C ILE A 72 -8.13 2.50 16.22
N ALA A 73 -7.70 2.11 15.01
CA ALA A 73 -6.54 2.70 14.37
C ALA A 73 -6.71 4.22 14.37
N ASN A 74 -6.04 4.88 15.30
CA ASN A 74 -6.14 6.32 15.39
C ASN A 74 -5.25 6.94 14.31
N PHE A 75 -5.45 8.21 14.03
CA PHE A 75 -4.68 8.92 13.00
C PHE A 75 -3.17 8.87 13.27
N GLU A 76 -2.76 8.85 14.53
CA GLU A 76 -1.37 8.80 14.97
C GLU A 76 -0.71 7.46 14.59
N ASP A 77 -1.40 6.32 14.80
CA ASP A 77 -0.91 4.99 14.39
C ASP A 77 -0.71 4.88 12.88
N ILE A 78 -1.61 5.48 12.09
CA ILE A 78 -1.50 5.53 10.62
C ILE A 78 -0.29 6.37 10.21
N CYS A 79 -0.09 7.53 10.82
CA CYS A 79 1.07 8.38 10.58
C CYS A 79 2.38 7.67 10.94
N GLU A 80 2.44 7.03 12.11
CA GLU A 80 3.62 6.28 12.55
C GLU A 80 3.93 5.11 11.60
N TYR A 81 2.92 4.38 11.16
CA TYR A 81 3.06 3.31 10.19
C TYR A 81 3.74 3.78 8.90
N PHE A 82 3.22 4.82 8.25
CA PHE A 82 3.80 5.34 7.01
C PHE A 82 5.18 5.96 7.23
N TYR A 83 5.41 6.60 8.36
CA TYR A 83 6.69 7.23 8.65
C TYR A 83 7.78 6.22 8.98
N SER A 84 7.46 5.10 9.63
CA SER A 84 8.41 4.04 9.97
C SER A 84 9.07 3.41 8.74
N ASP A 85 8.37 3.42 7.58
CA ASP A 85 8.87 2.92 6.31
C ASP A 85 8.72 3.97 5.18
N ARG A 86 9.05 5.23 5.52
CA ARG A 86 8.81 6.39 4.65
C ARG A 86 9.46 6.28 3.29
N GLU A 87 10.66 5.74 3.19
CA GLU A 87 11.38 5.62 1.93
C GLU A 87 10.65 4.67 0.96
N PHE A 88 10.12 3.57 1.47
CA PHE A 88 9.31 2.64 0.71
C PHE A 88 8.03 3.30 0.21
N TYR A 89 7.23 3.89 1.10
CA TYR A 89 5.95 4.50 0.72
C TYR A 89 6.10 5.78 -0.09
N ARG A 90 7.13 6.58 0.15
CA ARG A 90 7.47 7.72 -0.70
C ARG A 90 7.69 7.28 -2.14
N SER A 91 8.51 6.25 -2.36
CA SER A 91 8.78 5.71 -3.68
C SER A 91 7.53 5.08 -4.32
N ALA A 92 6.77 4.30 -3.56
CA ALA A 92 5.54 3.67 -4.04
C ALA A 92 4.48 4.68 -4.47
N LEU A 93 4.29 5.77 -3.70
CA LEU A 93 3.31 6.82 -3.97
C LEU A 93 3.67 7.73 -5.15
N GLN A 94 4.91 7.72 -5.62
CA GLN A 94 5.33 8.45 -6.84
C GLN A 94 4.82 7.77 -8.13
N ILE A 95 4.50 6.48 -8.06
CA ILE A 95 4.01 5.73 -9.21
C ILE A 95 2.56 6.11 -9.49
N THR A 96 2.26 6.35 -10.77
CA THR A 96 0.91 6.57 -11.30
C THR A 96 0.60 5.53 -12.37
N GLY A 97 -0.67 5.28 -12.62
CA GLY A 97 -1.13 4.34 -13.63
C GLY A 97 -1.68 3.05 -13.04
N GLN A 98 -1.86 2.06 -13.88
CA GLN A 98 -2.51 0.79 -13.53
C GLN A 98 -1.77 0.09 -12.37
N ASN A 99 -2.53 -0.41 -11.40
CA ASN A 99 -2.06 -1.09 -10.19
C ASN A 99 -1.17 -0.24 -9.27
N SER A 100 -1.13 1.08 -9.45
CA SER A 100 -0.34 1.95 -8.58
C SER A 100 -0.79 1.85 -7.12
N PHE A 101 0.17 1.93 -6.19
CA PHE A 101 -0.14 1.96 -4.76
C PHE A 101 -1.00 3.18 -4.39
N ARG A 102 -0.81 4.30 -5.07
CA ARG A 102 -1.63 5.51 -4.89
C ARG A 102 -3.12 5.22 -5.09
N ASP A 103 -3.49 4.60 -6.21
CA ASP A 103 -4.88 4.27 -6.52
C ASP A 103 -5.40 3.15 -5.62
N TYR A 104 -4.54 2.17 -5.33
CA TYR A 104 -4.87 1.09 -4.41
C TYR A 104 -5.20 1.62 -3.01
N PHE A 105 -4.35 2.45 -2.43
CA PHE A 105 -4.57 3.07 -1.12
C PHE A 105 -5.85 3.91 -1.10
N ARG A 106 -6.08 4.70 -2.14
CA ARG A 106 -7.31 5.46 -2.31
C ARG A 106 -8.56 4.57 -2.26
N MET A 107 -8.54 3.44 -2.96
CA MET A 107 -9.64 2.46 -2.92
C MET A 107 -9.84 1.86 -1.52
N GLN A 108 -8.78 1.61 -0.78
CA GLN A 108 -8.88 1.04 0.57
C GLN A 108 -9.44 2.02 1.60
N ILE A 109 -9.16 3.31 1.48
CA ILE A 109 -9.67 4.31 2.42
C ILE A 109 -11.10 4.76 2.10
N HIS A 110 -11.56 4.60 0.86
CA HIS A 110 -12.89 5.05 0.41
C HIS A 110 -14.02 4.49 1.28
N PRO A 111 -14.18 3.16 1.49
CA PRO A 111 -15.25 2.62 2.32
C PRO A 111 -15.14 3.03 3.79
N VAL A 112 -13.94 3.26 4.29
CA VAL A 112 -13.74 3.75 5.67
C VAL A 112 -14.26 5.18 5.81
N LEU A 113 -13.99 6.03 4.84
CA LEU A 113 -14.50 7.39 4.80
C LEU A 113 -16.02 7.42 4.60
N GLU A 114 -16.56 6.55 3.75
CA GLU A 114 -18.00 6.42 3.54
C GLU A 114 -18.73 6.05 4.84
N GLU A 115 -18.21 5.12 5.61
CA GLU A 115 -18.75 4.78 6.94
C GLU A 115 -18.68 5.97 7.91
N LEU A 116 -17.59 6.73 7.86
CA LEU A 116 -17.35 7.87 8.76
C LEU A 116 -18.29 9.06 8.47
N VAL A 117 -18.54 9.37 7.20
CA VAL A 117 -19.25 10.58 6.78
C VAL A 117 -20.60 10.32 6.10
N GLY A 118 -20.97 9.05 5.88
CA GLY A 118 -22.16 8.67 5.11
C GLY A 118 -23.48 9.17 5.69
N ASN A 119 -23.51 9.51 6.96
CA ASN A 119 -24.70 10.03 7.65
C ASN A 119 -24.79 11.56 7.66
N LEU A 120 -23.85 12.27 7.02
CA LEU A 120 -23.83 13.75 7.01
C LEU A 120 -24.77 14.34 5.98
N PHE A 121 -25.11 13.60 4.95
CA PHE A 121 -25.99 14.05 3.87
C PHE A 121 -27.10 13.02 3.58
N ASP A 122 -28.23 13.50 3.12
CA ASP A 122 -29.35 12.65 2.66
C ASP A 122 -29.15 12.19 1.20
N SER A 123 -28.22 12.82 0.47
CA SER A 123 -27.91 12.55 -0.93
C SER A 123 -26.68 11.66 -1.05
N GLU A 124 -26.81 10.56 -1.82
CA GLU A 124 -25.66 9.70 -2.16
C GLU A 124 -24.61 10.47 -2.97
N GLU A 125 -25.03 11.39 -3.85
CA GLU A 125 -24.14 12.20 -4.68
C GLU A 125 -23.28 13.15 -3.84
N ASP A 126 -23.85 13.80 -2.82
CA ASP A 126 -23.12 14.67 -1.90
C ASP A 126 -22.17 13.88 -1.01
N THR A 127 -22.59 12.70 -0.57
CA THR A 127 -21.74 11.78 0.22
C THR A 127 -20.54 11.33 -0.62
N GLU A 128 -20.75 10.88 -1.85
CA GLU A 128 -19.68 10.44 -2.76
C GLU A 128 -18.71 11.58 -3.08
N PHE A 129 -19.23 12.80 -3.30
CA PHE A 129 -18.39 13.98 -3.50
C PHE A 129 -17.47 14.23 -2.30
N LEU A 130 -18.02 14.22 -1.07
CA LEU A 130 -17.22 14.43 0.14
C LEU A 130 -16.19 13.32 0.38
N VAL A 131 -16.58 12.06 0.19
CA VAL A 131 -15.69 10.91 0.33
C VAL A 131 -14.52 10.99 -0.65
N THR A 132 -14.82 11.29 -1.90
CA THR A 132 -13.79 11.47 -2.95
C THR A 132 -12.85 12.62 -2.61
N PHE A 133 -13.38 13.76 -2.20
CA PHE A 133 -12.60 14.94 -1.79
C PHE A 133 -11.66 14.62 -0.62
N LEU A 134 -12.16 13.94 0.40
CA LEU A 134 -11.35 13.53 1.55
C LEU A 134 -10.29 12.51 1.17
N ALA A 135 -10.62 11.51 0.36
CA ALA A 135 -9.66 10.50 -0.10
C ALA A 135 -8.52 11.13 -0.91
N ASP A 136 -8.84 12.00 -1.86
CA ASP A 136 -7.85 12.72 -2.66
C ASP A 136 -6.99 13.65 -1.81
N GLY A 137 -7.59 14.35 -0.87
CA GLY A 137 -6.90 15.20 0.08
C GLY A 137 -5.93 14.42 0.97
N MET A 138 -6.34 13.26 1.48
CA MET A 138 -5.49 12.39 2.29
C MET A 138 -4.30 11.86 1.49
N VAL A 139 -4.53 11.32 0.29
CA VAL A 139 -3.45 10.82 -0.58
C VAL A 139 -2.47 11.94 -0.92
N SER A 140 -2.95 13.10 -1.33
CA SER A 140 -2.11 14.25 -1.67
C SER A 140 -1.31 14.77 -0.49
N THR A 141 -1.91 14.79 0.70
CA THR A 141 -1.24 15.22 1.93
C THR A 141 -0.19 14.22 2.37
N LEU A 142 -0.49 12.93 2.28
CA LEU A 142 0.46 11.85 2.58
C LEU A 142 1.70 11.93 1.67
N ILE A 143 1.50 12.11 0.36
CA ILE A 143 2.60 12.28 -0.60
C ILE A 143 3.49 13.46 -0.22
N ARG A 144 2.93 14.61 0.10
CA ARG A 144 3.70 15.79 0.51
C ARG A 144 4.44 15.61 1.83
N TRP A 145 3.81 14.93 2.76
CA TRP A 145 4.37 14.74 4.09
C TRP A 145 5.55 13.75 4.11
N LEU A 146 5.52 12.73 3.25
CA LEU A 146 6.59 11.75 3.13
C LEU A 146 7.79 12.23 2.29
N ASN A 147 7.62 13.29 1.46
CA ASN A 147 8.70 13.90 0.69
C ASN A 147 9.51 14.87 1.53
#